data_5e6d528f9088d8600816eeb2dbfd1cd6
#
_entry.id   5e6d528f9088d8600816eeb2dbfd1cd6
#
_cell.length_a   1.000
_cell.length_b   1.000
_cell.length_c   1.000
_cell.angle_alpha   90.00
_cell.angle_beta   90.00
_cell.angle_gamma   90.00
#
_symmetry.space_group_name_H-M   'P 1'
#
loop_
_entity.id
_entity.type
_entity.pdbx_description
1 polymer ?
#
loop_
_entity_poly.entity_id
_entity_poly.type
_entity_poly.pdbx_seq_one_letter_code
_entity_poly.pdbx_strand_id
1 'polypeptide(L)' 'MFLAVHNIICGNPEAQIADSEVIISGYTTPAVEGTTVTFQCLPGLALVGSNLSTCMDTGEWEPAPYEISCSGNK' A
#
# COMPACT_ATOMS: atom_id res chain seq x y z
N MET A 1 3.30 35.17 9.49
CA MET A 1 3.63 34.15 8.64
C MET A 1 3.28 32.82 9.24
N PHE A 2 2.83 31.98 8.43
CA PHE A 2 2.28 30.83 8.91
C PHE A 2 2.88 29.67 8.21
N LEU A 3 3.18 28.70 8.96
CA LEU A 3 3.84 27.57 8.43
C LEU A 3 2.93 26.39 8.54
N ALA A 4 2.51 25.91 7.42
CA ALA A 4 1.68 24.74 7.42
C ALA A 4 2.58 23.52 7.44
N VAL A 5 2.52 22.81 8.51
CA VAL A 5 3.27 21.59 8.60
C VAL A 5 2.30 20.45 8.39
N HIS A 6 2.53 19.72 7.35
CA HIS A 6 1.68 18.59 7.07
C HIS A 6 2.42 17.33 7.44
N ASN A 7 2.03 16.78 8.54
CA ASN A 7 2.56 15.49 8.94
C ASN A 7 1.56 14.42 8.56
N ILE A 8 1.44 14.22 7.27
CA ILE A 8 0.54 13.19 6.78
C ILE A 8 1.21 11.86 6.96
N ILE A 9 0.55 11.00 7.68
CA ILE A 9 1.04 9.66 7.92
C ILE A 9 -0.07 8.70 7.57
N CYS A 10 0.23 7.78 6.68
CA CYS A 10 -0.73 6.76 6.32
C CYS A 10 -0.63 5.62 7.30
N GLY A 11 -1.71 4.89 7.46
CA GLY A 11 -1.74 3.76 8.35
C GLY A 11 -0.86 2.63 7.83
N ASN A 12 -0.70 1.63 8.65
CA ASN A 12 0.11 0.48 8.30
C ASN A 12 -0.53 -0.23 7.11
N PRO A 13 0.13 -0.25 5.96
CA PRO A 13 -0.49 -0.85 4.78
C PRO A 13 -0.66 -2.36 4.91
N GLU A 14 0.18 -3.02 5.70
CA GLU A 14 0.01 -4.45 5.90
C GLU A 14 -1.30 -4.77 6.61
N ALA A 15 -1.72 -3.89 7.51
CA ALA A 15 -2.95 -4.10 8.25
C ALA A 15 -4.17 -3.90 7.37
N GLN A 16 -4.00 -3.31 6.21
CA GLN A 16 -5.11 -3.02 5.32
C GLN A 16 -5.23 -4.03 4.20
N ILE A 17 -4.34 -5.00 4.14
CA ILE A 17 -4.39 -6.02 3.12
C ILE A 17 -5.52 -6.98 3.44
N ALA A 18 -6.37 -7.22 2.47
CA ALA A 18 -7.49 -8.15 2.66
C ALA A 18 -7.13 -9.56 2.23
N ASP A 19 -6.18 -9.70 1.32
CA ASP A 19 -5.80 -10.99 0.78
C ASP A 19 -4.46 -11.41 1.38
N SER A 20 -4.46 -12.45 2.16
CA SER A 20 -3.26 -12.86 2.88
C SER A 20 -2.15 -13.35 1.95
N GLU A 21 -2.44 -13.55 0.68
CA GLU A 21 -1.44 -13.98 -0.27
C GLU A 21 -0.68 -12.81 -0.88
N VAL A 22 -1.07 -11.60 -0.54
CA VAL A 22 -0.39 -10.41 -1.03
C VAL A 22 0.79 -10.11 -0.12
N ILE A 23 1.95 -9.90 -0.71
CA ILE A 23 3.16 -9.56 0.00
C ILE A 23 3.46 -8.10 -0.29
N ILE A 24 3.68 -7.34 0.75
CA ILE A 24 3.92 -5.91 0.62
C ILE A 24 5.35 -5.60 1.04
N SER A 25 5.97 -4.68 0.35
CA SER A 25 7.33 -4.29 0.70
C SER A 25 7.58 -2.85 0.25
N GLY A 26 8.70 -2.32 0.70
CA GLY A 26 9.15 -1.01 0.23
C GLY A 26 8.64 0.15 1.06
N TYR A 27 8.11 -0.10 2.23
CA TYR A 27 7.64 1.01 3.03
C TYR A 27 8.42 1.09 4.34
N THR A 28 8.40 2.28 4.91
CA THR A 28 9.00 2.51 6.22
C THR A 28 7.93 2.99 7.17
N THR A 29 8.20 2.89 8.45
CA THR A 29 7.27 3.40 9.45
C THR A 29 7.94 4.54 10.19
N PRO A 30 7.24 5.65 10.33
CA PRO A 30 5.92 5.91 9.79
C PRO A 30 5.96 6.13 8.28
N ALA A 31 4.84 5.83 7.62
CA ALA A 31 4.73 6.00 6.18
C ALA A 31 4.20 7.40 5.91
N VAL A 32 5.09 8.28 5.49
CA VAL A 32 4.70 9.67 5.27
C VAL A 32 4.19 9.83 3.86
N GLU A 33 3.58 10.99 3.61
CA GLU A 33 3.08 11.31 2.29
C GLU A 33 4.17 11.10 1.25
N GLY A 34 3.80 10.48 0.15
CA GLY A 34 4.74 10.21 -0.93
C GLY A 34 5.42 8.86 -0.83
N THR A 35 5.29 8.20 0.31
CA THR A 35 5.84 6.86 0.46
C THR A 35 5.12 5.91 -0.47
N THR A 36 5.86 5.04 -1.14
CA THR A 36 5.26 4.05 -2.00
C THR A 36 5.56 2.66 -1.48
N VAL A 37 4.66 1.74 -1.78
CA VAL A 37 4.85 0.34 -1.45
C VAL A 37 4.59 -0.47 -2.70
N THR A 38 5.19 -1.64 -2.76
CA THR A 38 4.95 -2.53 -3.87
C THR A 38 4.26 -3.79 -3.37
N PHE A 39 3.43 -4.35 -4.23
CA PHE A 39 2.70 -5.57 -3.92
C PHE A 39 3.19 -6.69 -4.80
N GLN A 40 3.30 -7.85 -4.21
CA GLN A 40 3.63 -9.06 -4.94
C GLN A 40 2.74 -10.17 -4.42
N CYS A 41 2.68 -11.24 -5.16
CA CYS A 41 1.92 -12.40 -4.75
C CYS A 41 2.86 -13.54 -4.47
N LEU A 42 2.40 -14.49 -3.70
CA LEU A 42 3.14 -15.72 -3.51
C LEU A 42 3.39 -16.35 -4.87
N PRO A 43 4.47 -17.14 -4.98
CA PRO A 43 4.79 -17.74 -6.27
C PRO A 43 3.62 -18.53 -6.82
N GLY A 44 3.42 -18.43 -8.12
CA GLY A 44 2.37 -19.16 -8.79
C GLY A 44 1.05 -18.43 -8.86
N LEU A 45 0.97 -17.25 -8.25
CA LEU A 45 -0.26 -16.46 -8.27
C LEU A 45 -0.05 -15.21 -9.11
N ALA A 46 -1.14 -14.71 -9.66
CA ALA A 46 -1.12 -13.50 -10.46
C ALA A 46 -1.69 -12.36 -9.65
N LEU A 47 -1.03 -11.22 -9.71
CA LEU A 47 -1.47 -10.04 -9.00
C LEU A 47 -2.67 -9.43 -9.70
N VAL A 48 -3.71 -9.12 -8.95
CA VAL A 48 -4.89 -8.47 -9.46
C VAL A 48 -4.93 -7.08 -8.86
N GLY A 49 -4.90 -6.08 -9.71
CA GLY A 49 -4.88 -4.70 -9.30
C GLY A 49 -3.52 -4.11 -9.54
N SER A 50 -3.26 -2.99 -8.89
CA SER A 50 -2.02 -2.27 -9.05
C SER A 50 -0.91 -2.93 -8.25
N ASN A 51 0.31 -2.92 -8.78
CA ASN A 51 1.44 -3.44 -8.03
C ASN A 51 2.12 -2.36 -7.19
N LEU A 52 1.51 -1.18 -7.12
CA LEU A 52 2.11 -0.07 -6.42
C LEU A 52 1.03 0.75 -5.75
N SER A 53 1.31 1.25 -4.56
CA SER A 53 0.40 2.14 -3.87
C SER A 53 1.21 3.26 -3.25
N THR A 54 0.60 4.43 -3.19
CA THR A 54 1.26 5.64 -2.69
C THR A 54 0.48 6.21 -1.53
N CYS A 55 1.20 6.66 -0.52
CA CYS A 55 0.59 7.37 0.60
C CYS A 55 0.26 8.79 0.14
N MET A 56 -1.01 9.11 0.09
CA MET A 56 -1.49 10.37 -0.45
C MET A 56 -1.60 11.41 0.65
N ASP A 57 -1.83 12.64 0.24
CA ASP A 57 -1.94 13.73 1.19
C ASP A 57 -3.24 13.68 1.99
N THR A 58 -4.10 12.75 1.68
CA THR A 58 -5.30 12.53 2.48
C THR A 58 -5.05 11.60 3.64
N GLY A 59 -3.86 11.00 3.71
CA GLY A 59 -3.56 10.04 4.75
C GLY A 59 -3.95 8.62 4.38
N GLU A 60 -4.31 8.41 3.14
CA GLU A 60 -4.74 7.10 2.70
C GLU A 60 -3.86 6.60 1.56
N TRP A 61 -3.79 5.31 1.45
CA TRP A 61 -3.05 4.65 0.37
C TRP A 61 -3.91 4.61 -0.89
N GLU A 62 -3.31 4.90 -2.01
CA GLU A 62 -4.04 4.93 -3.27
C GLU A 62 -3.27 4.11 -4.30
N PRO A 63 -3.79 3.04 -4.80
CA PRO A 63 -5.06 2.43 -4.40
C PRO A 63 -4.97 1.79 -3.02
N ALA A 64 -6.11 1.57 -2.42
CA ALA A 64 -6.13 1.00 -1.08
C ALA A 64 -5.59 -0.43 -1.10
N PRO A 65 -4.79 -0.80 -0.10
CA PRO A 65 -4.23 -2.15 -0.10
C PRO A 65 -5.28 -3.25 -0.11
N TYR A 66 -6.48 -2.99 0.45
CA TYR A 66 -7.50 -4.03 0.46
C TYR A 66 -8.08 -4.28 -0.93
N GLU A 67 -7.75 -3.44 -1.90
CA GLU A 67 -8.21 -3.64 -3.26
C GLU A 67 -7.29 -4.55 -4.06
N ILE A 68 -6.15 -4.90 -3.49
CA ILE A 68 -5.17 -5.71 -4.18
C ILE A 68 -5.38 -7.17 -3.80
N SER A 69 -5.33 -8.04 -4.76
CA SER A 69 -5.52 -9.45 -4.48
C SER A 69 -4.64 -10.29 -5.38
N CYS A 70 -4.58 -11.56 -5.07
CA CYS A 70 -3.82 -12.52 -5.85
C CYS A 70 -4.76 -13.59 -6.35
N SER A 71 -4.59 -13.96 -7.60
CA SER A 71 -5.44 -14.94 -8.23
C SER A 71 -4.63 -16.20 -8.49
N GLY A 72 -5.06 -17.29 -7.88
CA GLY A 72 -4.42 -18.56 -8.12
C GLY A 72 -4.93 -19.10 -9.41
N ASN A 73 -4.10 -19.10 -10.38
CA ASN A 73 -4.55 -19.48 -11.64
C ASN A 73 -3.85 -20.70 -12.12
N LYS A 74 -4.56 -21.61 -12.46
CA LYS A 74 -3.93 -22.81 -12.82
C LYS A 74 -4.04 -23.15 -14.19
#